data_4bfd414eb180b22afcaaa422eb63c90a
#
_entry.id   4bfd414eb180b22afcaaa422eb63c90a
#
_cell.length_a   1.000
_cell.length_b   1.000
_cell.length_c   1.000
_cell.angle_alpha   90.00
_cell.angle_beta   90.00
_cell.angle_gamma   90.00
#
_symmetry.space_group_name_H-M   'P 1'
#
loop_
_entity.id
_entity.type
_entity.pdbx_description
1 polymer ?
#
loop_
_entity_poly.entity_id
_entity_poly.type
_entity_poly.pdbx_seq_one_letter_code
_entity_poly.pdbx_strand_id
1 'polypeptide(L)'
;VTTPGVPTASPDALLAALEATVARARASRLYAERLTGVRLRSLADFERLPLTTRRDLQEAGPDGTRAAPRERVCHYQESSGTSGAVNSAWLTAGDLERSAAAIRAAQPETFAPGRVILNRFPFMAAPAHLMQLIAQQGGGIAIPAGNINWDVPFPRALELAERTGAQVLAGLPLEPVVLGEIARARGLDPRAGLAVDTLFLGGAPLPPALQVRLGRTWGARVIELYGSTETMLLGTSCRAGMLHLETGLAHCEVLDLATGAAVGPGGEGRLVVTTLALEGSPLVRLDVGDVVRRAAGPCACGDLRPAVTVLGRAEDAIELAGRRLHASEIVDAAAAAADAVDSAVFFVVVLPDRLLVRIETRGGRGDPAAVLASRLPGVPSEVEPVAAGMLLDVEMLCRSPHVYKPVVLSDWRRPGRRILTLGEGMIEWPRLTWQDGRRWLGRAVRTARRRRRLARGLRLAPVGTR
;
A
#
# COMPACT_ATOMS: atom_id res chain seq x y z
N VAL A 1 14.79 -4.59 27.92
CA VAL A 1 15.53 -3.38 27.57
C VAL A 1 14.54 -2.50 26.82
N THR A 2 13.98 -1.50 27.48
CA THR A 2 13.09 -0.49 26.88
C THR A 2 13.96 0.39 26.00
N THR A 3 13.76 0.32 24.68
CA THR A 3 14.35 1.27 23.74
C THR A 3 13.74 2.65 24.03
N PRO A 4 14.55 3.71 24.30
CA PRO A 4 14.00 5.04 24.49
C PRO A 4 13.27 5.45 23.21
N GLY A 5 11.98 5.76 23.30
CA GLY A 5 11.27 6.43 22.22
C GLY A 5 12.05 7.69 21.82
N VAL A 6 12.29 7.87 20.51
CA VAL A 6 12.87 9.11 20.01
C VAL A 6 11.94 10.24 20.45
N PRO A 7 12.38 11.19 21.28
CA PRO A 7 11.52 12.29 21.70
C PRO A 7 11.03 13.02 20.45
N THR A 8 9.78 13.44 20.43
CA THR A 8 9.33 14.48 19.49
C THR A 8 10.34 15.60 19.57
N ALA A 9 11.05 15.87 18.47
CA ALA A 9 12.11 16.88 18.45
C ALA A 9 11.58 18.20 19.03
N SER A 10 12.38 18.91 19.80
CA SER A 10 11.98 20.25 20.25
C SER A 10 11.64 21.12 19.03
N PRO A 11 10.79 22.16 19.16
CA PRO A 11 10.49 23.07 18.05
C PRO A 11 11.74 23.61 17.35
N ASP A 12 12.81 23.90 18.12
CA ASP A 12 14.06 24.37 17.55
C ASP A 12 14.81 23.28 16.77
N ALA A 13 14.83 22.05 17.27
CA ALA A 13 15.42 20.93 16.56
C ALA A 13 14.66 20.60 15.26
N LEU A 14 13.33 20.69 15.29
CA LEU A 14 12.52 20.54 14.07
C LEU A 14 12.80 21.66 13.07
N LEU A 15 12.85 22.92 13.52
CA LEU A 15 13.17 24.06 12.67
C LEU A 15 14.53 23.89 12.00
N ALA A 16 15.55 23.50 12.75
CA ALA A 16 16.89 23.24 12.22
C ALA A 16 16.90 22.11 11.17
N ALA A 17 16.14 21.04 11.39
CA ALA A 17 16.00 19.93 10.43
C ALA A 17 15.29 20.37 9.14
N LEU A 18 14.26 21.21 9.26
CA LEU A 18 13.54 21.80 8.12
C LEU A 18 14.44 22.76 7.32
N GLU A 19 15.22 23.61 7.98
CA GLU A 19 16.20 24.48 7.33
C GLU A 19 17.25 23.67 6.56
N ALA A 20 17.78 22.61 7.17
CA ALA A 20 18.72 21.71 6.51
C ALA A 20 18.10 21.02 5.27
N THR A 21 16.83 20.64 5.37
CA THR A 21 16.10 20.04 4.23
C THR A 21 15.87 21.04 3.11
N VAL A 22 15.43 22.26 3.41
CA VAL A 22 15.28 23.35 2.44
C VAL A 22 16.63 23.66 1.76
N ALA A 23 17.71 23.69 2.51
CA ALA A 23 19.05 23.92 1.96
C ALA A 23 19.47 22.80 0.98
N ARG A 24 19.24 21.53 1.33
CA ARG A 24 19.50 20.38 0.44
C ARG A 24 18.62 20.42 -0.81
N ALA A 25 17.32 20.68 -0.64
CA ALA A 25 16.36 20.67 -1.73
C ALA A 25 16.69 21.69 -2.84
N ARG A 26 17.27 22.83 -2.47
CA ARG A 26 17.72 23.86 -3.45
C ARG A 26 18.70 23.34 -4.49
N ALA A 27 19.45 22.28 -4.23
CA ALA A 27 20.33 21.66 -5.20
C ALA A 27 19.59 20.91 -6.31
N SER A 28 18.30 20.64 -6.14
CA SER A 28 17.47 19.99 -7.14
C SER A 28 16.83 21.01 -8.10
N ARG A 29 16.57 20.58 -9.33
CA ARG A 29 15.95 21.44 -10.35
C ARG A 29 14.56 21.93 -9.94
N LEU A 30 13.77 21.08 -9.31
CA LEU A 30 12.41 21.43 -8.86
C LEU A 30 12.40 22.57 -7.85
N TYR A 31 13.36 22.58 -6.93
CA TYR A 31 13.36 23.50 -5.79
C TYR A 31 14.34 24.67 -5.94
N ALA A 32 15.23 24.66 -6.94
CA ALA A 32 16.23 25.70 -7.12
C ALA A 32 15.61 27.10 -7.14
N GLU A 33 14.58 27.32 -7.96
CA GLU A 33 13.88 28.61 -8.06
C GLU A 33 12.86 28.80 -6.93
N ARG A 34 12.08 27.76 -6.62
CA ARG A 34 11.00 27.81 -5.62
C ARG A 34 11.46 28.18 -4.21
N LEU A 35 12.69 27.78 -3.87
CA LEU A 35 13.27 28.02 -2.54
C LEU A 35 14.37 29.09 -2.56
N THR A 36 14.55 29.83 -3.66
CA THR A 36 15.52 30.92 -3.74
C THR A 36 15.22 31.96 -2.66
N GLY A 37 16.25 32.33 -1.88
CA GLY A 37 16.14 33.36 -0.83
C GLY A 37 15.33 32.97 0.40
N VAL A 38 14.71 31.79 0.43
CA VAL A 38 13.93 31.31 1.59
C VAL A 38 14.87 31.17 2.78
N ARG A 39 14.50 31.79 3.91
CA ARG A 39 15.13 31.65 5.22
C ARG A 39 14.04 31.38 6.24
N LEU A 40 14.16 30.28 6.97
CA LEU A 40 13.22 29.93 8.01
C LEU A 40 13.71 30.52 9.34
N ARG A 41 12.91 31.36 9.98
CA ARG A 41 13.19 31.90 11.33
C ARG A 41 12.25 31.30 12.36
N SER A 42 11.18 30.65 11.90
CA SER A 42 10.16 30.02 12.72
C SER A 42 9.45 28.91 11.95
N LEU A 43 8.73 28.05 12.65
CA LEU A 43 7.85 27.05 12.03
C LEU A 43 6.74 27.72 11.20
N ALA A 44 6.26 28.89 11.61
CA ALA A 44 5.29 29.65 10.84
C ALA A 44 5.84 30.15 9.50
N ASP A 45 7.15 30.40 9.36
CA ASP A 45 7.76 30.72 8.06
C ASP A 45 7.74 29.48 7.15
N PHE A 46 7.98 28.29 7.71
CA PHE A 46 7.93 27.05 6.99
C PHE A 46 6.49 26.72 6.51
N GLU A 47 5.49 26.87 7.37
CA GLU A 47 4.09 26.61 7.06
C GLU A 47 3.55 27.50 5.94
N ARG A 48 4.14 28.69 5.70
CA ARG A 48 3.80 29.59 4.59
C ARG A 48 4.43 29.20 3.25
N LEU A 49 5.37 28.25 3.20
CA LEU A 49 5.91 27.77 1.94
C LEU A 49 4.80 27.11 1.09
N PRO A 50 4.81 27.31 -0.21
CA PRO A 50 3.84 26.66 -1.09
C PRO A 50 3.96 25.15 -1.04
N LEU A 51 2.83 24.47 -1.19
CA LEU A 51 2.83 23.01 -1.33
C LEU A 51 3.49 22.60 -2.64
N THR A 52 4.24 21.51 -2.58
CA THR A 52 4.66 20.76 -3.77
C THR A 52 3.56 19.76 -4.08
N THR A 53 3.16 19.68 -5.34
CA THR A 53 2.13 18.74 -5.79
C THR A 53 2.74 17.56 -6.56
N ARG A 54 1.99 16.48 -6.70
CA ARG A 54 2.38 15.36 -7.56
C ARG A 54 2.59 15.80 -9.02
N ARG A 55 1.82 16.77 -9.50
CA ARG A 55 1.99 17.36 -10.82
C ARG A 55 3.33 18.06 -10.95
N ASP A 56 3.78 18.79 -9.94
CA ASP A 56 5.10 19.42 -9.93
C ASP A 56 6.22 18.38 -10.07
N LEU A 57 6.11 17.24 -9.40
CA LEU A 57 7.08 16.15 -9.52
C LEU A 57 7.10 15.58 -10.94
N GLN A 58 5.94 15.37 -11.55
CA GLN A 58 5.81 14.83 -12.90
C GLN A 58 6.35 15.78 -13.95
N GLU A 59 6.05 17.08 -13.86
CA GLU A 59 6.56 18.13 -14.76
C GLU A 59 8.08 18.33 -14.59
N ALA A 60 8.61 18.16 -13.38
CA ALA A 60 10.03 18.19 -13.15
C ALA A 60 10.76 16.97 -13.76
N GLY A 61 10.06 15.86 -13.99
CA GLY A 61 10.61 14.64 -14.57
C GLY A 61 11.58 13.88 -13.65
N PRO A 62 12.18 12.79 -14.14
CA PRO A 62 12.93 11.85 -13.31
C PRO A 62 14.06 12.46 -12.49
N ASP A 63 14.80 13.42 -13.04
CA ASP A 63 15.91 14.10 -12.35
C ASP A 63 15.47 15.35 -11.57
N GLY A 64 14.18 15.70 -11.61
CA GLY A 64 13.68 16.97 -11.07
C GLY A 64 13.90 17.16 -9.58
N THR A 65 13.76 16.12 -8.79
CA THR A 65 13.95 16.12 -7.33
C THR A 65 15.36 15.75 -6.90
N ARG A 66 16.22 15.27 -7.80
CA ARG A 66 17.57 14.83 -7.44
C ARG A 66 18.44 16.02 -7.01
N ALA A 67 18.82 16.00 -5.74
CA ALA A 67 19.70 16.99 -5.11
C ALA A 67 21.14 16.46 -4.94
N ALA A 68 21.30 15.16 -4.74
CA ALA A 68 22.63 14.56 -4.62
C ALA A 68 23.33 14.41 -5.95
N PRO A 69 24.68 14.57 -6.03
CA PRO A 69 25.47 14.18 -7.19
C PRO A 69 25.26 12.70 -7.55
N ARG A 70 25.37 12.35 -8.83
CA ARG A 70 25.13 10.97 -9.31
C ARG A 70 26.05 9.95 -8.66
N GLU A 71 27.27 10.34 -8.36
CA GLU A 71 28.30 9.50 -7.74
C GLU A 71 27.96 9.08 -6.30
N ARG A 72 27.04 9.82 -5.65
CA ARG A 72 26.53 9.49 -4.30
C ARG A 72 25.22 8.69 -4.31
N VAL A 73 24.58 8.57 -5.49
CA VAL A 73 23.34 7.82 -5.66
C VAL A 73 23.65 6.35 -5.89
N CYS A 74 22.96 5.46 -5.20
CA CYS A 74 23.12 4.01 -5.35
C CYS A 74 21.83 3.29 -5.76
N HIS A 75 20.68 3.99 -5.72
CA HIS A 75 19.40 3.38 -6.05
C HIS A 75 18.47 4.40 -6.73
N TYR A 76 17.79 3.94 -7.77
CA TYR A 76 16.72 4.66 -8.47
C TYR A 76 15.46 3.83 -8.44
N GLN A 77 14.32 4.48 -8.20
CA GLN A 77 13.02 3.81 -8.20
C GLN A 77 11.94 4.66 -8.86
N GLU A 78 10.93 3.97 -9.37
CA GLU A 78 9.75 4.58 -9.96
C GLU A 78 8.47 3.98 -9.40
N SER A 79 7.41 4.79 -9.36
CA SER A 79 6.06 4.31 -9.08
C SER A 79 5.53 3.48 -10.27
N SER A 80 4.57 2.59 -10.03
CA SER A 80 3.99 1.72 -11.07
C SER A 80 3.27 2.45 -12.21
N GLY A 81 3.09 3.77 -12.12
CA GLY A 81 2.48 4.58 -13.18
C GLY A 81 1.03 4.23 -13.52
N THR A 82 0.30 3.55 -12.64
CA THR A 82 -1.10 3.14 -12.87
C THR A 82 -2.05 4.31 -13.13
N SER A 83 -1.66 5.52 -12.72
CA SER A 83 -2.37 6.79 -12.99
C SER A 83 -1.83 7.55 -14.21
N GLY A 84 -0.95 6.95 -15.03
CA GLY A 84 -0.45 7.50 -16.29
C GLY A 84 0.92 8.18 -16.19
N ALA A 85 1.24 8.88 -15.11
CA ALA A 85 2.54 9.51 -14.93
C ALA A 85 3.30 8.89 -13.75
N VAL A 86 4.61 8.69 -13.92
CA VAL A 86 5.50 8.03 -12.95
C VAL A 86 6.12 9.08 -12.04
N ASN A 87 6.12 8.82 -10.73
CA ASN A 87 6.99 9.52 -9.80
C ASN A 87 8.27 8.72 -9.61
N SER A 88 9.39 9.41 -9.44
CA SER A 88 10.71 8.79 -9.27
C SER A 88 11.44 9.33 -8.04
N ALA A 89 12.39 8.56 -7.54
CA ALA A 89 13.31 8.99 -6.50
C ALA A 89 14.71 8.43 -6.73
N TRP A 90 15.71 9.26 -6.48
CA TRP A 90 17.12 8.91 -6.44
C TRP A 90 17.54 8.82 -4.97
N LEU A 91 18.16 7.73 -4.57
CA LEU A 91 18.47 7.47 -3.16
C LEU A 91 19.97 7.23 -2.98
N THR A 92 20.50 7.76 -1.90
CA THR A 92 21.86 7.46 -1.43
C THR A 92 21.84 6.20 -0.54
N ALA A 93 23.01 5.63 -0.28
CA ALA A 93 23.14 4.52 0.69
C ALA A 93 22.60 4.93 2.07
N GLY A 94 22.91 6.16 2.50
CA GLY A 94 22.40 6.69 3.78
C GLY A 94 20.88 6.82 3.84
N ASP A 95 20.21 7.10 2.72
CA ASP A 95 18.74 7.13 2.68
C ASP A 95 18.13 5.74 2.96
N LEU A 96 18.70 4.71 2.35
CA LEU A 96 18.29 3.31 2.56
C LEU A 96 18.62 2.85 3.99
N GLU A 97 19.82 3.14 4.48
CA GLU A 97 20.28 2.75 5.82
C GLU A 97 19.42 3.36 6.93
N ARG A 98 19.08 4.65 6.84
CA ARG A 98 18.20 5.33 7.82
C ARG A 98 16.80 4.73 7.83
N SER A 99 16.24 4.46 6.65
CA SER A 99 14.92 3.81 6.55
C SER A 99 14.94 2.39 7.11
N ALA A 100 15.98 1.60 6.81
CA ALA A 100 16.14 0.26 7.35
C ALA A 100 16.31 0.26 8.89
N ALA A 101 17.11 1.20 9.41
CA ALA A 101 17.31 1.37 10.85
C ALA A 101 16.01 1.74 11.58
N ALA A 102 15.20 2.65 11.00
CA ALA A 102 13.91 3.02 11.56
C ALA A 102 12.93 1.84 11.62
N ILE A 103 12.84 1.05 10.55
CA ILE A 103 12.00 -0.17 10.53
C ILE A 103 12.45 -1.17 11.60
N ARG A 104 13.76 -1.42 11.71
CA ARG A 104 14.29 -2.34 12.74
C ARG A 104 14.01 -1.85 14.14
N ALA A 105 14.18 -0.56 14.40
CA ALA A 105 13.91 0.05 15.69
C ALA A 105 12.41 -0.04 16.07
N ALA A 106 11.51 0.15 15.10
CA ALA A 106 10.09 0.02 15.31
C ALA A 106 9.62 -1.43 15.48
N GLN A 107 10.36 -2.42 14.91
CA GLN A 107 9.96 -3.83 14.86
C GLN A 107 11.11 -4.78 15.25
N PRO A 108 11.72 -4.61 16.45
CA PRO A 108 12.95 -5.32 16.80
C PRO A 108 12.77 -6.85 16.90
N GLU A 109 11.60 -7.33 17.33
CA GLU A 109 11.30 -8.76 17.41
C GLU A 109 11.11 -9.40 16.04
N THR A 110 10.52 -8.66 15.08
CA THR A 110 10.31 -9.13 13.71
C THR A 110 11.63 -9.35 12.98
N PHE A 111 12.61 -8.49 13.21
CA PHE A 111 13.88 -8.47 12.51
C PHE A 111 15.06 -8.85 13.42
N ALA A 112 14.81 -9.73 14.39
CA ALA A 112 15.85 -10.25 15.28
C ALA A 112 16.85 -11.17 14.52
N PRO A 113 18.06 -11.39 15.04
CA PRO A 113 19.03 -12.29 14.44
C PRO A 113 18.47 -13.71 14.19
N GLY A 114 18.83 -14.30 13.06
CA GLY A 114 18.38 -15.64 12.66
C GLY A 114 16.96 -15.71 12.07
N ARG A 115 16.19 -14.64 12.09
CA ARG A 115 14.86 -14.62 11.47
C ARG A 115 14.95 -14.70 9.96
N VAL A 116 14.13 -15.55 9.35
CA VAL A 116 14.06 -15.75 7.90
C VAL A 116 12.90 -14.94 7.33
N ILE A 117 13.21 -14.07 6.38
CA ILE A 117 12.28 -13.16 5.73
C ILE A 117 12.06 -13.61 4.29
N LEU A 118 10.87 -14.07 3.94
CA LEU A 118 10.46 -14.26 2.55
C LEU A 118 10.02 -12.92 1.97
N ASN A 119 10.90 -12.32 1.19
CA ASN A 119 10.69 -11.00 0.62
C ASN A 119 10.02 -11.07 -0.75
N ARG A 120 8.75 -10.70 -0.81
CA ARG A 120 7.90 -10.68 -1.99
C ARG A 120 7.61 -9.26 -2.51
N PHE A 121 8.28 -8.23 -2.00
CA PHE A 121 8.13 -6.89 -2.56
C PHE A 121 8.69 -6.79 -3.98
N PRO A 122 8.08 -5.95 -4.87
CA PRO A 122 8.62 -5.69 -6.21
C PRO A 122 10.00 -5.05 -6.14
N PHE A 123 10.96 -5.52 -6.94
CA PHE A 123 12.34 -5.01 -6.93
C PHE A 123 12.50 -3.54 -7.36
N MET A 124 11.56 -3.00 -8.13
CA MET A 124 11.54 -1.56 -8.48
C MET A 124 11.14 -0.66 -7.31
N ALA A 125 10.76 -1.22 -6.17
CA ALA A 125 10.34 -0.47 -5.00
C ALA A 125 11.34 -0.64 -3.85
N ALA A 126 11.64 0.46 -3.14
CA ALA A 126 12.56 0.45 -2.01
C ALA A 126 12.29 -0.63 -0.95
N PRO A 127 11.04 -1.00 -0.60
CA PRO A 127 10.80 -2.04 0.38
C PRO A 127 11.52 -3.37 0.11
N ALA A 128 11.71 -3.75 -1.18
CA ALA A 128 12.45 -4.96 -1.51
C ALA A 128 13.92 -4.89 -1.04
N HIS A 129 14.56 -3.75 -1.27
CA HIS A 129 15.95 -3.51 -0.87
C HIS A 129 16.07 -3.30 0.63
N LEU A 130 15.09 -2.63 1.25
CA LEU A 130 15.05 -2.45 2.70
C LEU A 130 14.98 -3.79 3.44
N MET A 131 14.19 -4.76 2.97
CA MET A 131 14.13 -6.09 3.60
C MET A 131 15.48 -6.80 3.53
N GLN A 132 16.20 -6.70 2.41
CA GLN A 132 17.54 -7.26 2.27
C GLN A 132 18.52 -6.60 3.24
N LEU A 133 18.51 -5.26 3.29
CA LEU A 133 19.41 -4.47 4.13
C LEU A 133 19.14 -4.70 5.62
N ILE A 134 17.86 -4.75 6.02
CA ILE A 134 17.42 -5.05 7.39
C ILE A 134 17.94 -6.42 7.83
N ALA A 135 17.82 -7.44 6.99
CA ALA A 135 18.32 -8.77 7.29
C ALA A 135 19.85 -8.77 7.44
N GLN A 136 20.56 -8.17 6.49
CA GLN A 136 22.04 -8.10 6.55
C GLN A 136 22.54 -7.38 7.79
N GLN A 137 21.96 -6.24 8.16
CA GLN A 137 22.36 -5.45 9.32
C GLN A 137 21.88 -6.05 10.64
N GLY A 138 20.77 -6.78 10.65
CA GLY A 138 20.16 -7.38 11.83
C GLY A 138 20.60 -8.80 12.15
N GLY A 139 21.43 -9.41 11.30
CA GLY A 139 21.81 -10.83 11.43
C GLY A 139 20.69 -11.80 11.05
N GLY A 140 19.69 -11.35 10.29
CA GLY A 140 18.62 -12.16 9.73
C GLY A 140 18.99 -12.74 8.36
N ILE A 141 18.06 -13.48 7.77
CA ILE A 141 18.21 -14.14 6.47
C ILE A 141 17.09 -13.62 5.56
N ALA A 142 17.43 -12.94 4.46
CA ALA A 142 16.44 -12.54 3.46
C ALA A 142 16.43 -13.52 2.28
N ILE A 143 15.25 -13.97 1.89
CA ILE A 143 15.00 -14.71 0.65
C ILE A 143 14.44 -13.70 -0.35
N PRO A 144 15.22 -13.24 -1.34
CA PRO A 144 14.81 -12.20 -2.29
C PRO A 144 13.94 -12.79 -3.40
N ALA A 145 12.77 -13.29 -3.04
CA ALA A 145 11.86 -13.96 -3.96
C ALA A 145 11.17 -13.02 -4.96
N GLY A 146 10.99 -11.73 -4.59
CA GLY A 146 10.25 -10.80 -5.43
C GLY A 146 8.82 -11.25 -5.71
N ASN A 147 8.08 -10.49 -6.52
CA ASN A 147 6.71 -10.82 -6.89
C ASN A 147 6.53 -11.14 -8.39
N ILE A 148 7.61 -11.44 -9.09
CA ILE A 148 7.60 -11.80 -10.52
C ILE A 148 7.43 -13.31 -10.64
N ASN A 149 6.32 -13.74 -11.23
CA ASN A 149 5.92 -15.15 -11.23
C ASN A 149 6.80 -16.07 -12.07
N TRP A 150 7.53 -15.59 -13.04
CA TRP A 150 8.37 -16.50 -13.81
C TRP A 150 9.74 -16.73 -13.17
N ASP A 151 10.09 -16.00 -12.13
CA ASP A 151 11.24 -16.28 -11.28
C ASP A 151 10.79 -17.11 -10.07
N VAL A 152 9.95 -16.54 -9.20
CA VAL A 152 9.39 -17.21 -8.04
C VAL A 152 7.86 -17.11 -8.06
N PRO A 153 7.16 -18.02 -8.78
CA PRO A 153 5.70 -18.05 -8.78
C PRO A 153 5.15 -18.35 -7.39
N PHE A 154 3.89 -17.99 -7.15
CA PHE A 154 3.23 -18.18 -5.86
C PHE A 154 3.39 -19.60 -5.26
N PRO A 155 3.21 -20.71 -6.03
CA PRO A 155 3.45 -22.05 -5.50
C PRO A 155 4.88 -22.26 -4.99
N ARG A 156 5.87 -21.70 -5.70
CA ARG A 156 7.29 -21.77 -5.33
C ARG A 156 7.57 -20.93 -4.09
N ALA A 157 6.94 -19.77 -3.95
CA ALA A 157 7.07 -18.92 -2.75
C ALA A 157 6.57 -19.66 -1.50
N LEU A 158 5.45 -20.39 -1.62
CA LEU A 158 4.93 -21.22 -0.52
C LEU A 158 5.90 -22.35 -0.13
N GLU A 159 6.47 -23.05 -1.13
CA GLU A 159 7.49 -24.09 -0.92
C GLU A 159 8.77 -23.54 -0.28
N LEU A 160 9.19 -22.31 -0.66
CA LEU A 160 10.32 -21.66 -0.02
C LEU A 160 10.01 -21.33 1.44
N ALA A 161 8.80 -20.81 1.75
CA ALA A 161 8.39 -20.55 3.13
C ALA A 161 8.46 -21.83 3.99
N GLU A 162 7.92 -22.94 3.48
CA GLU A 162 7.93 -24.23 4.15
C GLU A 162 9.35 -24.79 4.36
N ARG A 163 10.15 -24.86 3.29
CA ARG A 163 11.51 -25.47 3.32
C ARG A 163 12.52 -24.69 4.15
N THR A 164 12.36 -23.36 4.24
CA THR A 164 13.32 -22.50 4.94
C THR A 164 12.87 -22.14 6.35
N GLY A 165 11.63 -22.51 6.72
CA GLY A 165 11.03 -22.09 7.98
C GLY A 165 10.89 -20.56 8.06
N ALA A 166 10.52 -19.89 6.96
CA ALA A 166 10.36 -18.44 6.94
C ALA A 166 9.33 -17.99 7.98
N GLN A 167 9.73 -17.09 8.88
CA GLN A 167 8.88 -16.54 9.91
C GLN A 167 8.23 -15.22 9.50
N VAL A 168 8.84 -14.47 8.59
CA VAL A 168 8.31 -13.19 8.10
C VAL A 168 7.97 -13.33 6.61
N LEU A 169 6.71 -13.07 6.26
CA LEU A 169 6.27 -12.87 4.88
C LEU A 169 6.15 -11.36 4.64
N ALA A 170 7.02 -10.81 3.82
CA ALA A 170 7.04 -9.38 3.48
C ALA A 170 6.59 -9.17 2.03
N GLY A 171 5.59 -8.29 1.81
CA GLY A 171 5.07 -8.06 0.45
C GLY A 171 3.83 -7.19 0.40
N LEU A 172 3.12 -7.26 -0.72
CA LEU A 172 1.83 -6.56 -0.89
C LEU A 172 0.72 -7.26 -0.08
N PRO A 173 -0.31 -6.54 0.39
CA PRO A 173 -1.40 -7.12 1.19
C PRO A 173 -2.11 -8.31 0.56
N LEU A 174 -2.11 -8.42 -0.75
CA LEU A 174 -2.74 -9.55 -1.45
C LEU A 174 -1.85 -10.80 -1.55
N GLU A 175 -0.54 -10.69 -1.34
CA GLU A 175 0.36 -11.84 -1.33
C GLU A 175 -0.09 -12.93 -0.34
N PRO A 176 -0.35 -12.61 0.95
CA PRO A 176 -0.83 -13.61 1.89
C PRO A 176 -2.24 -14.14 1.57
N VAL A 177 -3.11 -13.36 0.91
CA VAL A 177 -4.42 -13.86 0.46
C VAL A 177 -4.22 -14.94 -0.59
N VAL A 178 -3.45 -14.66 -1.65
CA VAL A 178 -3.19 -15.62 -2.74
C VAL A 178 -2.46 -16.86 -2.23
N LEU A 179 -1.41 -16.68 -1.43
CA LEU A 179 -0.66 -17.79 -0.84
C LEU A 179 -1.53 -18.65 0.09
N GLY A 180 -2.44 -18.03 0.86
CA GLY A 180 -3.40 -18.72 1.70
C GLY A 180 -4.40 -19.57 0.88
N GLU A 181 -4.87 -19.04 -0.25
CA GLU A 181 -5.74 -19.80 -1.16
C GLU A 181 -5.01 -20.97 -1.83
N ILE A 182 -3.74 -20.80 -2.17
CA ILE A 182 -2.90 -21.88 -2.72
C ILE A 182 -2.63 -22.96 -1.64
N ALA A 183 -2.29 -22.54 -0.43
CA ALA A 183 -2.08 -23.45 0.69
C ALA A 183 -3.33 -24.30 0.93
N ARG A 184 -4.50 -23.66 1.01
CA ARG A 184 -5.78 -24.34 1.18
C ARG A 184 -6.06 -25.32 0.04
N ALA A 185 -5.81 -24.94 -1.20
CA ALA A 185 -5.98 -25.82 -2.36
C ALA A 185 -5.07 -27.07 -2.32
N ARG A 186 -3.95 -26.98 -1.60
CA ARG A 186 -3.02 -28.09 -1.34
C ARG A 186 -3.33 -28.88 -0.05
N GLY A 187 -4.40 -28.52 0.67
CA GLY A 187 -4.73 -29.12 1.96
C GLY A 187 -3.80 -28.68 3.11
N LEU A 188 -3.03 -27.62 2.92
CA LEU A 188 -2.14 -27.04 3.93
C LEU A 188 -2.87 -25.91 4.67
N ASP A 189 -2.90 -25.98 6.00
CA ASP A 189 -3.30 -24.87 6.87
C ASP A 189 -2.07 -23.96 7.09
N PRO A 190 -2.06 -22.70 6.62
CA PRO A 190 -0.93 -21.80 6.82
C PRO A 190 -0.55 -21.61 8.29
N ARG A 191 -1.54 -21.60 9.18
CA ARG A 191 -1.35 -21.40 10.61
C ARG A 191 -0.63 -22.57 11.31
N ALA A 192 -0.93 -23.79 10.87
CA ALA A 192 -0.38 -25.00 11.49
C ALA A 192 0.82 -25.56 10.75
N GLY A 193 0.90 -25.34 9.42
CA GLY A 193 1.87 -25.97 8.55
C GLY A 193 3.07 -25.08 8.17
N LEU A 194 3.05 -23.78 8.51
CA LEU A 194 4.14 -22.85 8.20
C LEU A 194 4.65 -22.16 9.47
N ALA A 195 5.91 -21.76 9.45
CA ALA A 195 6.52 -21.01 10.56
C ALA A 195 6.22 -19.51 10.55
N VAL A 196 5.40 -19.02 9.61
CA VAL A 196 5.10 -17.61 9.44
C VAL A 196 4.31 -17.08 10.64
N ASP A 197 4.93 -16.22 11.43
CA ASP A 197 4.35 -15.54 12.59
C ASP A 197 4.16 -14.03 12.39
N THR A 198 4.68 -13.50 11.27
CA THR A 198 4.60 -12.08 10.95
C THR A 198 4.33 -11.87 9.45
N LEU A 199 3.30 -11.09 9.15
CA LEU A 199 2.99 -10.55 7.84
C LEU A 199 3.40 -9.07 7.82
N PHE A 200 4.47 -8.72 7.09
CA PHE A 200 4.98 -7.36 6.96
C PHE A 200 4.55 -6.79 5.61
N LEU A 201 3.48 -6.01 5.59
CA LEU A 201 2.72 -5.70 4.39
C LEU A 201 2.69 -4.20 4.09
N GLY A 202 2.79 -3.82 2.82
CA GLY A 202 2.72 -2.41 2.43
C GLY A 202 2.54 -2.21 0.93
N GLY A 203 2.49 -0.94 0.52
CA GLY A 203 2.43 -0.56 -0.88
C GLY A 203 1.05 -0.66 -1.56
N ALA A 204 0.02 -1.13 -0.84
CA ALA A 204 -1.39 -1.11 -1.24
C ALA A 204 -2.27 -0.98 0.01
N PRO A 205 -3.56 -0.62 -0.11
CA PRO A 205 -4.45 -0.51 1.03
C PRO A 205 -4.56 -1.82 1.83
N LEU A 206 -4.46 -1.70 3.14
CA LEU A 206 -4.56 -2.81 4.09
C LEU A 206 -5.61 -2.46 5.16
N PRO A 207 -6.91 -2.62 4.87
CA PRO A 207 -7.98 -2.24 5.80
C PRO A 207 -7.98 -3.10 7.06
N PRO A 208 -8.43 -2.56 8.21
CA PRO A 208 -8.41 -3.26 9.50
C PRO A 208 -9.08 -4.64 9.48
N ALA A 209 -10.23 -4.77 8.82
CA ALA A 209 -10.93 -6.06 8.71
C ALA A 209 -10.08 -7.12 7.96
N LEU A 210 -9.35 -6.72 6.92
CA LEU A 210 -8.43 -7.61 6.22
C LEU A 210 -7.23 -7.97 7.09
N GLN A 211 -6.69 -7.02 7.88
CA GLN A 211 -5.61 -7.31 8.84
C GLN A 211 -6.04 -8.39 9.84
N VAL A 212 -7.23 -8.24 10.44
CA VAL A 212 -7.79 -9.23 11.36
C VAL A 212 -7.95 -10.59 10.69
N ARG A 213 -8.51 -10.61 9.48
CA ARG A 213 -8.69 -11.85 8.70
C ARG A 213 -7.37 -12.55 8.41
N LEU A 214 -6.38 -11.82 7.93
CA LEU A 214 -5.04 -12.35 7.62
C LEU A 214 -4.35 -12.87 8.88
N GLY A 215 -4.43 -12.11 9.98
CA GLY A 215 -3.89 -12.52 11.28
C GLY A 215 -4.46 -13.87 11.74
N ARG A 216 -5.77 -14.07 11.59
CA ARG A 216 -6.42 -15.36 11.92
C ARG A 216 -6.02 -16.49 10.98
N THR A 217 -6.01 -16.21 9.66
CA THR A 217 -5.69 -17.22 8.63
C THR A 217 -4.27 -17.76 8.78
N TRP A 218 -3.32 -16.88 9.11
CA TRP A 218 -1.90 -17.24 9.21
C TRP A 218 -1.44 -17.52 10.65
N GLY A 219 -2.24 -17.21 11.67
CA GLY A 219 -1.80 -17.22 13.06
C GLY A 219 -0.68 -16.19 13.31
N ALA A 220 -0.63 -15.13 12.52
CA ALA A 220 0.49 -14.22 12.42
C ALA A 220 0.12 -12.79 12.82
N ARG A 221 1.09 -12.02 13.34
CA ARG A 221 0.96 -10.59 13.53
C ARG A 221 1.02 -9.90 12.17
N VAL A 222 0.10 -8.97 11.93
CA VAL A 222 0.09 -8.14 10.72
C VAL A 222 0.69 -6.78 11.04
N ILE A 223 1.70 -6.38 10.28
CA ILE A 223 2.37 -5.08 10.39
C ILE A 223 2.21 -4.36 9.07
N GLU A 224 1.66 -3.15 9.11
CA GLU A 224 1.55 -2.28 7.95
C GLU A 224 2.81 -1.42 7.80
N LEU A 225 3.35 -1.38 6.59
CA LEU A 225 4.41 -0.47 6.15
C LEU A 225 3.76 0.61 5.28
N TYR A 226 3.85 1.87 5.71
CA TYR A 226 3.32 3.00 4.97
C TYR A 226 4.43 3.89 4.41
N GLY A 227 4.25 4.31 3.17
CA GLY A 227 5.15 5.20 2.45
C GLY A 227 4.87 5.20 0.97
N SER A 228 5.66 5.93 0.23
CA SER A 228 5.55 6.01 -1.24
C SER A 228 6.93 5.93 -1.90
N THR A 229 6.94 5.84 -3.22
CA THR A 229 8.19 5.86 -4.00
C THR A 229 9.00 7.12 -3.71
N GLU A 230 8.36 8.26 -3.69
CA GLU A 230 9.00 9.57 -3.52
C GLU A 230 9.38 9.90 -2.08
N THR A 231 8.59 9.45 -1.10
CA THR A 231 8.82 9.77 0.32
C THR A 231 9.62 8.73 1.08
N MET A 232 9.77 7.54 0.53
CA MET A 232 10.27 6.36 1.22
C MET A 232 9.35 5.96 2.39
N LEU A 233 9.93 5.48 3.49
CA LEU A 233 9.22 5.13 4.71
C LEU A 233 8.62 6.37 5.39
N LEU A 234 7.33 6.32 5.66
CA LEU A 234 6.64 7.30 6.49
C LEU A 234 6.18 6.74 7.83
N GLY A 235 5.96 5.43 7.93
CA GLY A 235 5.54 4.82 9.18
C GLY A 235 5.34 3.31 9.12
N THR A 236 5.19 2.72 10.31
CA THR A 236 4.82 1.32 10.50
C THR A 236 3.74 1.18 11.56
N SER A 237 2.89 0.17 11.45
CA SER A 237 1.89 -0.09 12.47
C SER A 237 2.51 -0.73 13.71
N CYS A 238 2.00 -0.32 14.88
CA CYS A 238 2.38 -0.88 16.18
C CYS A 238 1.56 -2.15 16.52
N ARG A 239 1.85 -2.74 17.68
CA ARG A 239 1.11 -3.91 18.18
C ARG A 239 -0.38 -3.66 18.47
N ALA A 240 -0.79 -2.41 18.61
CA ALA A 240 -2.19 -2.01 18.75
C ALA A 240 -2.87 -1.74 17.38
N GLY A 241 -2.20 -1.99 16.26
CA GLY A 241 -2.71 -1.81 14.90
C GLY A 241 -2.73 -0.36 14.41
N MET A 242 -2.19 0.59 15.18
CA MET A 242 -2.13 2.01 14.79
C MET A 242 -0.85 2.28 14.00
N LEU A 243 -0.98 3.01 12.89
CA LEU A 243 0.14 3.46 12.08
C LEU A 243 0.81 4.69 12.73
N HIS A 244 2.05 4.53 13.21
CA HIS A 244 2.84 5.62 13.74
C HIS A 244 3.78 6.20 12.69
N LEU A 245 3.82 7.54 12.59
CA LEU A 245 4.67 8.25 11.65
C LEU A 245 6.11 8.38 12.19
N GLU A 246 7.09 8.14 11.31
CA GLU A 246 8.52 8.20 11.62
C GLU A 246 9.02 9.64 11.62
N THR A 247 8.84 10.34 12.74
CA THR A 247 9.19 11.77 12.88
C THR A 247 10.68 12.08 12.72
N GLY A 248 11.55 11.10 12.87
CA GLY A 248 12.97 11.21 12.56
C GLY A 248 13.29 11.18 11.06
N LEU A 249 12.38 10.66 10.23
CA LEU A 249 12.55 10.58 8.77
C LEU A 249 11.80 11.68 8.04
N ALA A 250 10.63 12.08 8.55
CA ALA A 250 9.77 13.05 7.88
C ALA A 250 8.99 13.92 8.87
N HIS A 251 8.81 15.19 8.53
CA HIS A 251 7.82 16.06 9.12
C HIS A 251 6.52 15.92 8.32
N CYS A 252 5.45 15.54 9.03
CA CYS A 252 4.14 15.30 8.45
C CYS A 252 3.14 16.33 8.99
N GLU A 253 2.54 17.11 8.09
CA GLU A 253 1.43 18.02 8.36
C GLU A 253 0.14 17.33 7.91
N VAL A 254 -0.95 17.49 8.68
CA VAL A 254 -2.29 17.06 8.23
C VAL A 254 -3.14 18.31 8.09
N LEU A 255 -3.49 18.65 6.87
CA LEU A 255 -4.14 19.90 6.52
C LEU A 255 -5.58 19.65 6.05
N ASP A 256 -6.51 20.43 6.55
CA ASP A 256 -7.91 20.41 6.11
C ASP A 256 -8.02 20.60 4.59
N LEU A 257 -8.88 19.84 3.94
CA LEU A 257 -9.00 19.82 2.49
C LEU A 257 -9.54 21.10 1.89
N ALA A 258 -10.37 21.84 2.64
CA ALA A 258 -11.03 23.05 2.17
C ALA A 258 -10.24 24.31 2.54
N THR A 259 -9.76 24.38 3.79
CA THR A 259 -9.15 25.60 4.34
C THR A 259 -7.63 25.58 4.27
N GLY A 260 -7.00 24.40 4.17
CA GLY A 260 -5.55 24.23 4.27
C GLY A 260 -4.99 24.45 5.67
N ALA A 261 -5.82 24.65 6.68
CA ALA A 261 -5.38 24.78 8.07
C ALA A 261 -4.99 23.43 8.66
N ALA A 262 -4.08 23.43 9.64
CA ALA A 262 -3.70 22.20 10.35
C ALA A 262 -4.92 21.65 11.13
N VAL A 263 -5.14 20.32 11.04
CA VAL A 263 -6.23 19.68 11.77
C VAL A 263 -5.76 19.16 13.14
N GLY A 264 -6.66 19.24 14.13
CA GLY A 264 -6.44 18.72 15.47
C GLY A 264 -6.53 17.19 15.59
N PRO A 265 -6.36 16.63 16.80
CA PRO A 265 -6.59 15.21 17.08
C PRO A 265 -7.99 14.78 16.67
N GLY A 266 -8.12 13.59 16.06
CA GLY A 266 -9.37 13.06 15.50
C GLY A 266 -9.79 13.67 14.17
N GLY A 267 -9.15 14.78 13.73
CA GLY A 267 -9.46 15.44 12.47
C GLY A 267 -8.91 14.71 11.26
N GLU A 268 -9.55 14.97 10.10
CA GLU A 268 -9.18 14.43 8.80
C GLU A 268 -8.61 15.51 7.89
N GLY A 269 -7.61 15.15 7.09
CA GLY A 269 -7.02 16.09 6.15
C GLY A 269 -6.06 15.43 5.18
N ARG A 270 -5.57 16.22 4.24
CA ARG A 270 -4.50 15.79 3.34
C ARG A 270 -3.19 15.65 4.10
N LEU A 271 -2.45 14.61 3.77
CA LEU A 271 -1.11 14.40 4.31
C LEU A 271 -0.09 15.18 3.47
N VAL A 272 0.62 16.08 4.11
CA VAL A 272 1.72 16.85 3.51
C VAL A 272 3.03 16.44 4.19
N VAL A 273 4.03 16.12 3.38
CA VAL A 273 5.28 15.51 3.84
C VAL A 273 6.49 16.36 3.46
N THR A 274 7.36 16.59 4.43
CA THR A 274 8.71 17.09 4.22
C THR A 274 9.70 16.04 4.71
N THR A 275 10.56 15.54 3.81
CA THR A 275 11.49 14.45 4.12
C THR A 275 12.74 14.98 4.80
N LEU A 276 12.86 14.79 6.12
CA LEU A 276 13.98 15.32 6.90
C LEU A 276 15.29 14.59 6.64
N ALA A 277 15.20 13.28 6.37
CA ALA A 277 16.35 12.39 6.26
C ALA A 277 16.79 12.09 4.83
N LEU A 278 16.01 12.39 3.78
CA LEU A 278 16.39 12.11 2.39
C LEU A 278 17.45 13.10 1.87
N GLU A 279 18.54 12.54 1.36
CA GLU A 279 19.64 13.29 0.73
C GLU A 279 19.53 13.25 -0.79
N GLY A 280 19.14 12.11 -1.36
CA GLY A 280 19.11 11.89 -2.80
C GLY A 280 18.04 12.72 -3.49
N SER A 281 16.80 12.64 -3.03
CA SER A 281 15.64 13.38 -3.55
C SER A 281 14.82 13.99 -2.40
N PRO A 282 15.32 15.06 -1.74
CA PRO A 282 14.60 15.70 -0.65
C PRO A 282 13.31 16.36 -1.16
N LEU A 283 12.26 16.28 -0.35
CA LEU A 283 10.95 16.85 -0.63
C LEU A 283 10.57 17.88 0.42
N VAL A 284 10.01 18.99 0.00
CA VAL A 284 9.52 20.08 0.86
C VAL A 284 8.04 20.26 0.63
N ARG A 285 7.25 20.07 1.70
CA ARG A 285 5.79 20.21 1.74
C ARG A 285 5.07 19.54 0.56
N LEU A 286 5.41 18.27 0.31
CA LEU A 286 4.74 17.49 -0.74
C LEU A 286 3.33 17.07 -0.26
N ASP A 287 2.30 17.50 -0.97
CA ASP A 287 0.97 16.89 -0.90
C ASP A 287 1.04 15.50 -1.56
N VAL A 288 1.09 14.45 -0.73
CA VAL A 288 1.20 13.07 -1.22
C VAL A 288 -0.09 12.56 -1.88
N GLY A 289 -1.19 13.31 -1.74
CA GLY A 289 -2.51 12.99 -2.26
C GLY A 289 -3.31 12.04 -1.39
N ASP A 290 -2.78 11.59 -0.25
CA ASP A 290 -3.51 10.75 0.70
C ASP A 290 -4.27 11.61 1.71
N VAL A 291 -5.48 11.18 2.05
CA VAL A 291 -6.25 11.68 3.19
C VAL A 291 -5.99 10.77 4.37
N VAL A 292 -5.70 11.37 5.51
CA VAL A 292 -5.48 10.63 6.75
C VAL A 292 -6.36 11.21 7.86
N ARG A 293 -6.70 10.35 8.83
CA ARG A 293 -7.33 10.77 10.10
C ARG A 293 -6.29 10.67 11.21
N ARG A 294 -6.08 11.75 11.94
CA ARG A 294 -5.21 11.74 13.11
C ARG A 294 -5.86 10.94 14.25
N ALA A 295 -5.05 10.22 15.01
CA ALA A 295 -5.55 9.61 16.25
C ALA A 295 -6.14 10.69 17.20
N ALA A 296 -7.26 10.38 17.83
CA ALA A 296 -7.93 11.31 18.73
C ALA A 296 -7.19 11.45 20.09
N GLY A 297 -6.35 10.47 20.44
CA GLY A 297 -5.59 10.43 21.69
C GLY A 297 -4.36 9.56 21.59
N PRO A 298 -3.67 9.33 22.73
CA PRO A 298 -2.49 8.49 22.81
C PRO A 298 -2.79 7.05 22.38
N CYS A 299 -1.84 6.42 21.69
CA CYS A 299 -1.97 5.01 21.32
C CYS A 299 -1.76 4.10 22.55
N ALA A 300 -2.55 3.04 22.63
CA ALA A 300 -2.44 2.03 23.70
C ALA A 300 -1.08 1.29 23.71
N CYS A 301 -0.28 1.39 22.63
CA CYS A 301 1.07 0.81 22.60
C CYS A 301 2.10 1.59 23.42
N GLY A 302 1.78 2.82 23.85
CA GLY A 302 2.66 3.73 24.60
C GLY A 302 3.63 4.54 23.74
N ASP A 303 3.61 4.37 22.40
CA ASP A 303 4.43 5.18 21.48
C ASP A 303 3.83 6.58 21.38
N LEU A 304 4.67 7.60 21.60
CA LEU A 304 4.29 9.02 21.59
C LEU A 304 4.34 9.64 20.18
N ARG A 305 4.86 8.93 19.18
CA ARG A 305 4.86 9.42 17.81
C ARG A 305 3.43 9.61 17.29
N PRO A 306 3.18 10.59 16.41
CA PRO A 306 1.87 10.78 15.83
C PRO A 306 1.34 9.50 15.17
N ALA A 307 0.09 9.16 15.49
CA ALA A 307 -0.58 8.02 14.88
C ALA A 307 -1.69 8.48 13.94
N VAL A 308 -1.85 7.78 12.81
CA VAL A 308 -2.84 8.10 11.78
C VAL A 308 -3.52 6.83 11.26
N THR A 309 -4.69 7.03 10.63
CA THR A 309 -5.34 6.05 9.77
C THR A 309 -5.36 6.60 8.35
N VAL A 310 -4.88 5.83 7.37
CA VAL A 310 -4.92 6.22 5.96
C VAL A 310 -6.31 5.92 5.40
N LEU A 311 -6.98 6.95 4.90
CA LEU A 311 -8.36 6.86 4.37
C LEU A 311 -8.39 6.64 2.86
N GLY A 312 -7.27 6.82 2.16
CA GLY A 312 -7.12 6.67 0.71
C GLY A 312 -6.79 7.99 0.03
N ARG A 313 -6.87 7.99 -1.29
CA ARG A 313 -6.58 9.18 -2.10
C ARG A 313 -7.72 10.19 -2.03
N ALA A 314 -7.40 11.48 -1.94
CA ALA A 314 -8.40 12.54 -1.97
C ALA A 314 -9.23 12.53 -3.27
N GLU A 315 -8.58 12.20 -4.40
CA GLU A 315 -9.20 12.10 -5.73
C GLU A 315 -10.08 10.85 -5.93
N ASP A 316 -9.89 9.82 -5.10
CA ASP A 316 -10.64 8.56 -5.15
C ASP A 316 -11.87 8.55 -4.21
N ALA A 317 -12.18 9.67 -3.57
CA ALA A 317 -13.39 9.80 -2.77
C ALA A 317 -14.65 9.56 -3.61
N ILE A 318 -15.61 8.86 -3.03
CA ILE A 318 -16.82 8.39 -3.69
C ILE A 318 -18.02 9.12 -3.09
N GLU A 319 -18.73 9.91 -3.92
CA GLU A 319 -20.01 10.50 -3.53
C GLU A 319 -21.13 9.50 -3.89
N LEU A 320 -21.87 9.02 -2.89
CA LEU A 320 -22.98 8.10 -3.07
C LEU A 320 -24.07 8.37 -2.04
N ALA A 321 -25.32 8.48 -2.49
CA ALA A 321 -26.48 8.78 -1.65
C ALA A 321 -26.30 10.01 -0.74
N GLY A 322 -25.66 11.08 -1.25
CA GLY A 322 -25.39 12.31 -0.51
C GLY A 322 -24.28 12.19 0.55
N ARG A 323 -23.55 11.07 0.58
CA ARG A 323 -22.40 10.86 1.47
C ARG A 323 -21.10 10.84 0.68
N ARG A 324 -20.07 11.46 1.23
CA ARG A 324 -18.70 11.32 0.80
C ARG A 324 -18.05 10.16 1.56
N LEU A 325 -17.57 9.17 0.83
CA LEU A 325 -16.95 7.96 1.36
C LEU A 325 -15.49 7.90 0.91
N HIS A 326 -14.61 7.53 1.82
CA HIS A 326 -13.24 7.20 1.44
C HIS A 326 -13.15 5.75 0.95
N ALA A 327 -12.24 5.50 0.02
CA ALA A 327 -12.05 4.16 -0.54
C ALA A 327 -11.73 3.11 0.55
N SER A 328 -10.97 3.49 1.59
CA SER A 328 -10.65 2.59 2.72
C SER A 328 -11.88 2.17 3.52
N GLU A 329 -12.86 3.07 3.72
CA GLU A 329 -14.09 2.76 4.45
C GLU A 329 -14.92 1.70 3.72
N ILE A 330 -15.02 1.86 2.38
CA ILE A 330 -15.74 0.90 1.53
C ILE A 330 -15.02 -0.46 1.52
N VAL A 331 -13.70 -0.44 1.36
CA VAL A 331 -12.89 -1.66 1.30
C VAL A 331 -12.86 -2.37 2.65
N ASP A 332 -12.82 -1.63 3.76
CA ASP A 332 -12.91 -2.21 5.12
C ASP A 332 -14.27 -2.87 5.38
N ALA A 333 -15.36 -2.19 5.00
CA ALA A 333 -16.69 -2.74 5.13
C ALA A 333 -16.87 -4.01 4.27
N ALA A 334 -16.36 -4.01 3.05
CA ALA A 334 -16.39 -5.18 2.15
C ALA A 334 -15.54 -6.34 2.69
N ALA A 335 -14.35 -6.04 3.24
CA ALA A 335 -13.49 -7.03 3.89
C ALA A 335 -14.17 -7.66 5.11
N ALA A 336 -14.84 -6.87 5.94
CA ALA A 336 -15.61 -7.35 7.08
C ALA A 336 -16.79 -8.22 6.65
N ALA A 337 -17.50 -7.83 5.59
CA ALA A 337 -18.58 -8.63 5.01
C ALA A 337 -18.05 -9.98 4.47
N ALA A 338 -16.90 -9.97 3.80
CA ALA A 338 -16.25 -11.19 3.33
C ALA A 338 -15.83 -12.10 4.50
N ASP A 339 -15.27 -11.51 5.54
CA ASP A 339 -14.87 -12.24 6.75
C ASP A 339 -16.04 -12.95 7.45
N ALA A 340 -17.25 -12.38 7.42
CA ALA A 340 -18.46 -12.99 7.97
C ALA A 340 -18.80 -14.34 7.31
N VAL A 341 -18.39 -14.57 6.08
CA VAL A 341 -18.55 -15.84 5.35
C VAL A 341 -17.24 -16.62 5.17
N ASP A 342 -16.28 -16.38 6.05
CA ASP A 342 -14.95 -17.03 6.07
C ASP A 342 -14.15 -16.84 4.78
N SER A 343 -14.27 -15.67 4.14
CA SER A 343 -13.54 -15.31 2.92
C SER A 343 -12.60 -14.12 3.13
N ALA A 344 -11.49 -14.11 2.38
CA ALA A 344 -10.61 -12.94 2.21
C ALA A 344 -10.68 -12.39 0.77
N VAL A 345 -11.52 -12.99 -0.08
CA VAL A 345 -11.60 -12.66 -1.50
C VAL A 345 -12.91 -11.93 -1.78
N PHE A 346 -12.80 -10.65 -2.07
CA PHE A 346 -13.93 -9.78 -2.41
C PHE A 346 -13.54 -8.78 -3.50
N PHE A 347 -14.54 -8.20 -4.13
CA PHE A 347 -14.37 -7.15 -5.13
C PHE A 347 -15.53 -6.17 -5.09
N VAL A 348 -15.25 -4.88 -5.07
CA VAL A 348 -16.26 -3.83 -5.01
C VAL A 348 -16.41 -3.14 -6.35
N VAL A 349 -17.65 -3.00 -6.81
CA VAL A 349 -18.02 -2.17 -7.96
C VAL A 349 -18.87 -1.01 -7.47
N VAL A 350 -18.45 0.22 -7.78
CA VAL A 350 -19.25 1.41 -7.53
C VAL A 350 -20.15 1.66 -8.73
N LEU A 351 -21.44 1.51 -8.53
CA LEU A 351 -22.49 1.80 -9.51
C LEU A 351 -23.09 3.21 -9.29
N PRO A 352 -23.85 3.75 -10.22
CA PRO A 352 -24.43 5.08 -10.06
C PRO A 352 -25.31 5.27 -8.82
N ASP A 353 -25.99 4.21 -8.41
CA ASP A 353 -27.01 4.19 -7.37
C ASP A 353 -26.64 3.39 -6.12
N ARG A 354 -25.61 2.54 -6.17
CA ARG A 354 -25.23 1.66 -5.08
C ARG A 354 -23.80 1.13 -5.16
N LEU A 355 -23.34 0.50 -4.09
CA LEU A 355 -22.18 -0.38 -4.08
C LEU A 355 -22.61 -1.82 -4.38
N LEU A 356 -21.91 -2.50 -5.28
CA LEU A 356 -22.03 -3.93 -5.47
C LEU A 356 -20.78 -4.59 -4.89
N VAL A 357 -20.95 -5.33 -3.79
CA VAL A 357 -19.86 -6.06 -3.12
C VAL A 357 -19.97 -7.54 -3.49
N ARG A 358 -19.00 -8.01 -4.26
CA ARG A 358 -18.91 -9.40 -4.72
C ARG A 358 -17.97 -10.15 -3.79
N ILE A 359 -18.40 -11.29 -3.27
CA ILE A 359 -17.64 -12.07 -2.28
C ILE A 359 -17.56 -13.51 -2.75
N GLU A 360 -16.36 -14.08 -2.84
CA GLU A 360 -16.20 -15.52 -3.02
C GLU A 360 -16.60 -16.22 -1.73
N THR A 361 -17.52 -17.16 -1.82
CA THR A 361 -17.99 -17.94 -0.68
C THR A 361 -17.93 -19.44 -0.95
N ARG A 362 -17.69 -20.22 0.11
CA ARG A 362 -17.70 -21.69 0.12
C ARG A 362 -18.79 -22.24 1.04
N GLY A 363 -19.82 -21.44 1.32
CA GLY A 363 -20.95 -21.85 2.15
C GLY A 363 -20.82 -21.47 3.64
N GLY A 364 -20.09 -20.39 3.94
CA GLY A 364 -20.07 -19.77 5.28
C GLY A 364 -21.49 -19.36 5.74
N ARG A 365 -21.74 -19.38 7.07
CA ARG A 365 -23.07 -19.16 7.66
C ARG A 365 -23.38 -17.72 8.08
N GLY A 366 -22.46 -16.79 7.90
CA GLY A 366 -22.65 -15.38 8.25
C GLY A 366 -23.61 -14.65 7.31
N ASP A 367 -24.03 -13.46 7.72
CA ASP A 367 -24.82 -12.53 6.90
C ASP A 367 -23.92 -11.35 6.46
N PRO A 368 -23.28 -11.44 5.30
CA PRO A 368 -22.39 -10.39 4.80
C PRO A 368 -23.16 -9.10 4.47
N ALA A 369 -24.45 -9.17 4.12
CA ALA A 369 -25.26 -8.00 3.83
C ALA A 369 -25.55 -7.19 5.09
N ALA A 370 -25.90 -7.86 6.19
CA ALA A 370 -26.08 -7.20 7.49
C ALA A 370 -24.79 -6.55 8.00
N VAL A 371 -23.63 -7.23 7.85
CA VAL A 371 -22.33 -6.67 8.22
C VAL A 371 -22.01 -5.43 7.38
N LEU A 372 -22.21 -5.49 6.06
CA LEU A 372 -21.98 -4.35 5.16
C LEU A 372 -22.85 -3.16 5.53
N ALA A 373 -24.15 -3.38 5.74
CA ALA A 373 -25.10 -2.34 6.13
C ALA A 373 -24.76 -1.69 7.48
N SER A 374 -24.27 -2.48 8.44
CA SER A 374 -23.85 -1.96 9.76
C SER A 374 -22.59 -1.08 9.68
N ARG A 375 -21.69 -1.39 8.75
CA ARG A 375 -20.43 -0.64 8.51
C ARG A 375 -20.64 0.61 7.68
N LEU A 376 -21.59 0.59 6.75
CA LEU A 376 -21.90 1.69 5.83
C LEU A 376 -23.40 2.08 5.95
N PRO A 377 -23.84 2.56 7.14
CA PRO A 377 -25.24 2.86 7.36
C PRO A 377 -25.75 3.95 6.39
N GLY A 378 -26.90 3.70 5.76
CA GLY A 378 -27.50 4.62 4.80
C GLY A 378 -26.86 4.66 3.40
N VAL A 379 -25.84 3.81 3.16
CA VAL A 379 -25.25 3.67 1.82
C VAL A 379 -25.95 2.51 1.10
N PRO A 380 -26.62 2.74 -0.03
CA PRO A 380 -27.22 1.67 -0.81
C PRO A 380 -26.15 0.66 -1.23
N SER A 381 -26.33 -0.58 -0.87
CA SER A 381 -25.34 -1.62 -1.13
C SER A 381 -26.01 -2.98 -1.36
N GLU A 382 -25.41 -3.78 -2.22
CA GLU A 382 -25.82 -5.14 -2.58
C GLU A 382 -24.64 -6.08 -2.42
N VAL A 383 -24.85 -7.25 -1.82
CA VAL A 383 -23.86 -8.32 -1.74
C VAL A 383 -24.21 -9.41 -2.74
N GLU A 384 -23.26 -9.72 -3.64
CA GLU A 384 -23.35 -10.82 -4.59
C GLU A 384 -22.39 -11.93 -4.17
N PRO A 385 -22.89 -13.04 -3.60
CA PRO A 385 -22.05 -14.22 -3.36
C PRO A 385 -21.69 -14.87 -4.71
N VAL A 386 -20.42 -15.19 -4.88
CA VAL A 386 -19.92 -15.87 -6.10
C VAL A 386 -19.14 -17.13 -5.70
N ALA A 387 -19.06 -18.09 -6.62
CA ALA A 387 -18.31 -19.32 -6.37
C ALA A 387 -16.80 -19.03 -6.25
N ALA A 388 -16.11 -19.86 -5.47
CA ALA A 388 -14.65 -19.81 -5.33
C ALA A 388 -13.94 -19.87 -6.69
N GLY A 389 -12.89 -19.07 -6.87
CA GLY A 389 -12.14 -18.90 -8.10
C GLY A 389 -12.79 -17.97 -9.13
N MET A 390 -13.95 -17.38 -8.84
CA MET A 390 -14.60 -16.44 -9.77
C MET A 390 -14.00 -15.05 -9.75
N LEU A 391 -13.60 -14.55 -8.60
CA LEU A 391 -12.94 -13.26 -8.44
C LEU A 391 -11.42 -13.39 -8.46
N LEU A 392 -10.90 -14.44 -7.82
CA LEU A 392 -9.48 -14.74 -7.73
C LEU A 392 -9.18 -16.09 -8.39
N ASP A 393 -8.84 -16.08 -9.68
CA ASP A 393 -8.42 -17.28 -10.39
C ASP A 393 -6.94 -17.56 -10.09
N VAL A 394 -6.70 -18.36 -9.06
CA VAL A 394 -5.36 -18.72 -8.58
C VAL A 394 -4.56 -19.44 -9.68
N GLU A 395 -5.17 -20.31 -10.48
CA GLU A 395 -4.49 -21.01 -11.57
C GLU A 395 -4.01 -20.03 -12.65
N MET A 396 -4.85 -19.06 -13.01
CA MET A 396 -4.49 -18.03 -13.97
C MET A 396 -3.35 -17.14 -13.40
N LEU A 397 -3.41 -16.76 -12.10
CA LEU A 397 -2.37 -15.98 -11.47
C LEU A 397 -1.02 -16.70 -11.47
N CYS A 398 -1.00 -17.98 -11.11
CA CYS A 398 0.22 -18.80 -11.11
C CYS A 398 0.86 -18.94 -12.49
N ARG A 399 0.06 -18.84 -13.57
CA ARG A 399 0.54 -18.91 -14.95
C ARG A 399 0.86 -17.54 -15.57
N SER A 400 0.50 -16.47 -14.91
CA SER A 400 0.74 -15.11 -15.41
C SER A 400 2.15 -14.67 -15.10
N PRO A 401 2.94 -14.20 -16.07
CA PRO A 401 4.32 -13.78 -15.83
C PRO A 401 4.42 -12.57 -14.91
N HIS A 402 3.47 -11.65 -15.02
CA HIS A 402 3.45 -10.40 -14.26
C HIS A 402 2.18 -10.30 -13.43
N VAL A 403 2.35 -10.02 -12.13
CA VAL A 403 1.26 -9.73 -11.20
C VAL A 403 1.51 -8.36 -10.58
N TYR A 404 0.52 -7.48 -10.69
CA TYR A 404 0.61 -6.10 -10.25
C TYR A 404 -0.15 -5.85 -8.95
N LYS A 405 -0.14 -4.59 -8.51
CA LYS A 405 -0.94 -4.17 -7.37
C LYS A 405 -2.42 -4.52 -7.60
N PRO A 406 -3.08 -5.15 -6.63
CA PRO A 406 -4.47 -5.51 -6.76
C PRO A 406 -5.36 -4.27 -6.85
N VAL A 407 -6.36 -4.34 -7.70
CA VAL A 407 -7.50 -3.43 -7.68
C VAL A 407 -8.65 -4.16 -7.02
N VAL A 408 -9.04 -3.74 -5.84
CA VAL A 408 -10.15 -4.33 -5.06
C VAL A 408 -11.46 -3.56 -5.19
N LEU A 409 -11.38 -2.33 -5.75
CA LEU A 409 -12.51 -1.44 -5.98
C LEU A 409 -12.43 -0.84 -7.38
N SER A 410 -13.52 -0.89 -8.15
CA SER A 410 -13.65 -0.30 -9.49
C SER A 410 -14.85 0.63 -9.57
N ASP A 411 -14.60 1.91 -9.81
CA ASP A 411 -15.66 2.91 -9.99
C ASP A 411 -16.14 2.95 -11.45
N TRP A 412 -17.29 2.34 -11.71
CA TRP A 412 -17.86 2.26 -13.04
C TRP A 412 -18.60 3.52 -13.52
N ARG A 413 -18.74 4.51 -12.68
CA ARG A 413 -19.29 5.82 -13.03
C ARG A 413 -18.26 6.66 -13.78
N ARG A 414 -16.96 6.41 -13.55
CA ARG A 414 -15.85 7.13 -14.18
C ARG A 414 -15.49 6.52 -15.53
N PRO A 415 -15.06 7.33 -16.51
CA PRO A 415 -14.48 6.80 -17.75
C PRO A 415 -13.19 6.06 -17.40
N GLY A 416 -13.01 4.88 -18.01
CA GLY A 416 -11.81 4.07 -17.79
C GLY A 416 -12.08 2.57 -17.93
N ARG A 417 -11.06 1.76 -17.58
CA ARG A 417 -11.17 0.31 -17.63
C ARG A 417 -12.10 -0.19 -16.52
N ARG A 418 -13.22 -0.77 -16.91
CA ARG A 418 -14.15 -1.43 -15.98
C ARG A 418 -13.62 -2.82 -15.63
N ILE A 419 -13.13 -2.98 -14.41
CA ILE A 419 -12.62 -4.24 -13.85
C ILE A 419 -13.80 -4.97 -13.21
N LEU A 420 -13.90 -6.28 -13.43
CA LEU A 420 -14.97 -7.14 -12.92
C LEU A 420 -14.51 -8.10 -11.83
N THR A 421 -13.22 -8.38 -11.77
CA THR A 421 -12.65 -9.34 -10.84
C THR A 421 -11.29 -8.88 -10.33
N LEU A 422 -10.93 -9.36 -9.16
CA LEU A 422 -9.63 -9.13 -8.56
C LEU A 422 -8.49 -9.60 -9.47
N GLY A 423 -8.63 -10.80 -10.04
CA GLY A 423 -7.64 -11.37 -10.96
C GLY A 423 -7.39 -10.51 -12.20
N GLU A 424 -8.42 -9.85 -12.75
CA GLU A 424 -8.24 -8.90 -13.87
C GLU A 424 -7.46 -7.65 -13.46
N GLY A 425 -7.64 -7.19 -12.22
CA GLY A 425 -6.91 -6.04 -11.66
C GLY A 425 -5.46 -6.35 -11.34
N MET A 426 -5.11 -7.64 -11.17
CA MET A 426 -3.76 -8.08 -10.80
C MET A 426 -2.86 -8.37 -11.99
N ILE A 427 -3.44 -8.59 -13.18
CA ILE A 427 -2.68 -9.03 -14.35
C ILE A 427 -2.57 -7.88 -15.33
N GLU A 428 -1.35 -7.45 -15.62
CA GLU A 428 -1.10 -6.66 -16.80
C GLU A 428 -1.04 -7.59 -18.02
N TRP A 429 -1.86 -7.29 -19.03
CA TRP A 429 -1.80 -7.98 -20.29
C TRP A 429 -0.57 -7.47 -21.06
N PRO A 430 0.50 -8.28 -21.25
CA PRO A 430 1.64 -7.84 -22.03
C PRO A 430 1.20 -7.44 -23.45
N ARG A 431 1.81 -6.39 -23.98
CA ARG A 431 1.72 -6.08 -25.41
C ARG A 431 2.32 -7.28 -26.16
N LEU A 432 1.45 -8.11 -26.72
CA LEU A 432 1.79 -9.44 -27.24
C LEU A 432 2.72 -9.37 -28.44
N THR A 433 3.77 -10.20 -28.43
CA THR A 433 4.47 -10.60 -29.63
C THR A 433 3.64 -11.66 -30.37
N TRP A 434 3.79 -11.75 -31.70
CA TRP A 434 2.97 -12.63 -32.56
C TRP A 434 3.01 -14.13 -32.16
N GLN A 435 4.08 -14.58 -31.52
CA GLN A 435 4.25 -15.99 -31.07
C GLN A 435 3.38 -16.36 -29.86
N ASP A 436 3.03 -15.40 -29.00
CA ASP A 436 2.14 -15.62 -27.86
C ASP A 436 0.65 -15.57 -28.23
N GLY A 437 0.34 -15.07 -29.43
CA GLY A 437 -1.03 -14.81 -29.87
C GLY A 437 -1.96 -16.05 -29.87
N ARG A 438 -1.45 -17.24 -30.22
CA ARG A 438 -2.27 -18.47 -30.23
C ARG A 438 -2.62 -19.00 -28.84
N ARG A 439 -1.66 -18.94 -27.90
CA ARG A 439 -1.89 -19.34 -26.50
C ARG A 439 -2.76 -18.31 -25.77
N TRP A 440 -2.66 -17.06 -26.21
CA TRP A 440 -3.46 -15.96 -25.69
C TRP A 440 -4.92 -16.01 -26.17
N LEU A 441 -5.18 -16.32 -27.46
CA LEU A 441 -6.55 -16.42 -27.98
C LEU A 441 -7.40 -17.43 -27.19
N GLY A 442 -6.86 -18.56 -26.84
CA GLY A 442 -7.55 -19.55 -26.00
C GLY A 442 -7.86 -19.04 -24.59
N ARG A 443 -6.97 -18.20 -24.01
CA ARG A 443 -7.17 -17.56 -22.70
C ARG A 443 -8.14 -16.40 -22.80
N ALA A 444 -8.00 -15.54 -23.81
CA ALA A 444 -8.89 -14.42 -24.07
C ALA A 444 -10.33 -14.86 -24.28
N VAL A 445 -10.54 -15.96 -25.01
CA VAL A 445 -11.88 -16.55 -25.22
C VAL A 445 -12.47 -17.07 -23.91
N ARG A 446 -11.69 -17.73 -23.05
CA ARG A 446 -12.16 -18.17 -21.72
C ARG A 446 -12.51 -16.98 -20.82
N THR A 447 -11.64 -15.97 -20.77
CA THR A 447 -11.88 -14.73 -20.02
C THR A 447 -13.08 -13.96 -20.57
N ALA A 448 -13.24 -13.87 -21.89
CA ALA A 448 -14.41 -13.23 -22.49
C ALA A 448 -15.72 -14.00 -22.20
N ARG A 449 -15.70 -15.35 -22.23
CA ARG A 449 -16.84 -16.17 -21.82
C ARG A 449 -17.17 -15.99 -20.34
N ARG A 450 -16.17 -15.91 -19.47
CA ARG A 450 -16.33 -15.63 -18.05
C ARG A 450 -16.88 -14.22 -17.82
N ARG A 451 -16.33 -13.19 -18.50
CA ARG A 451 -16.85 -11.80 -18.49
C ARG A 451 -18.32 -11.74 -18.92
N ARG A 452 -18.68 -12.44 -20.00
CA ARG A 452 -20.08 -12.50 -20.47
C ARG A 452 -21.01 -13.16 -19.45
N ARG A 453 -20.57 -14.21 -18.75
CA ARG A 453 -21.34 -14.83 -17.65
C ARG A 453 -21.53 -13.85 -16.49
N LEU A 454 -20.46 -13.19 -16.07
CA LEU A 454 -20.47 -12.20 -14.98
C LEU A 454 -21.33 -10.98 -15.35
N ALA A 455 -21.20 -10.46 -16.58
CA ALA A 455 -22.01 -9.33 -17.06
C ALA A 455 -23.50 -9.68 -17.20
N ARG A 456 -23.85 -10.90 -17.62
CA ARG A 456 -25.25 -11.38 -17.67
C ARG A 456 -25.87 -11.46 -16.27
N GLY A 457 -25.12 -11.92 -15.27
CA GLY A 457 -25.56 -11.92 -13.87
C GLY A 457 -25.82 -10.50 -13.33
N LEU A 458 -25.07 -9.51 -13.80
CA LEU A 458 -25.19 -8.12 -13.35
C LEU A 458 -26.29 -7.32 -14.07
N ARG A 459 -27.06 -7.91 -15.01
CA ARG A 459 -28.06 -7.20 -15.85
C ARG A 459 -27.54 -5.92 -16.50
N LEU A 460 -26.25 -5.87 -16.82
CA LEU A 460 -25.57 -4.73 -17.43
C LEU A 460 -25.36 -5.00 -18.92
N ALA A 461 -25.49 -3.95 -19.74
CA ALA A 461 -25.22 -4.03 -21.17
C ALA A 461 -23.80 -4.51 -21.45
N PRO A 462 -23.57 -5.30 -22.50
CA PRO A 462 -22.25 -5.81 -22.84
C PRO A 462 -21.27 -4.64 -23.04
N VAL A 463 -20.15 -4.68 -22.32
CA VAL A 463 -19.05 -3.73 -22.50
C VAL A 463 -18.47 -3.95 -23.89
N GLY A 464 -18.64 -2.97 -24.77
CA GLY A 464 -18.04 -2.98 -26.11
C GLY A 464 -16.53 -3.18 -26.00
N THR A 465 -16.03 -4.16 -26.72
CA THR A 465 -14.59 -4.36 -26.95
C THR A 465 -14.08 -3.21 -27.83
N ARG A 466 -13.29 -2.32 -27.27
CA ARG A 466 -12.33 -1.50 -28.00
C ARG A 466 -10.94 -1.83 -27.52
#